data_b07d5d263288ac433b1dfd92184d7a64
#
_entry.id   b07d5d263288ac433b1dfd92184d7a64
#
_cell.length_a   1.000
_cell.length_b   1.000
_cell.length_c   1.000
_cell.angle_alpha   90.00
_cell.angle_beta   90.00
_cell.angle_gamma   90.00
#
_symmetry.space_group_name_H-M   'P 1'
#
loop_
_entity.id
_entity.type
_entity.pdbx_description
1 polymer ?
#
loop_
_entity_poly.entity_id
_entity_poly.type
_entity_poly.pdbx_seq_one_letter_code
_entity_poly.pdbx_strand_id
1 'polypeptide(L)'
;MKKQPTLETVAVVGGGMAGLMSAYFLAKAGFSVTLFEKNTCGSGTTKFAAGMLAPVSELEFTELSLLRIGMESRELYNELEWDLGDIGLIRAGTLEVGLEADDEAYLRRSFEFQQQQGLNVKWVDAKAIQEIDPFVAANIPFGIYSADDIQIDHFLLIQILLDRLPKMGVEICEHNAMLALSGATKDKLRLLATFGEWKFDRVVMTVGAFGGETIPLPMPIYPIRGEVISLAPPLSPFLRTTIRIRSRIYGNAYVVPKPDCIIVGTTSDEKGFAPRNTFGGILNIARKCYAAVPGLYDLDILEIGAGLRPATLDRLPMIGKEQGREVYHLNGLYRHGILLSPLMGKAMADLVQNRKLSPDFAAFGIR
;
A
#
# COMPACT_ATOMS: atom_id res chain seq x y z
N MET A 1 -32.08 -35.07 8.33
CA MET A 1 -31.59 -33.75 7.95
C MET A 1 -30.07 -33.78 8.06
N LYS A 2 -29.32 -33.72 6.96
CA LYS A 2 -27.86 -33.54 7.01
C LYS A 2 -27.62 -32.09 7.53
N LYS A 3 -26.94 -31.95 8.69
CA LYS A 3 -26.47 -30.64 9.16
C LYS A 3 -25.66 -30.02 8.02
N GLN A 4 -26.05 -28.83 7.55
CA GLN A 4 -25.18 -28.04 6.68
C GLN A 4 -23.84 -27.89 7.41
N PRO A 5 -22.70 -28.09 6.73
CA PRO A 5 -21.40 -27.84 7.35
C PRO A 5 -21.37 -26.39 7.83
N THR A 6 -21.14 -26.21 9.13
CA THR A 6 -20.93 -24.86 9.69
C THR A 6 -19.65 -24.32 9.05
N LEU A 7 -19.74 -23.16 8.39
CA LEU A 7 -18.58 -22.49 7.83
C LEU A 7 -17.59 -22.15 8.94
N GLU A 8 -16.31 -22.40 8.69
CA GLU A 8 -15.26 -21.99 9.62
C GLU A 8 -15.24 -20.44 9.73
N THR A 9 -15.13 -19.96 10.97
CA THR A 9 -15.21 -18.53 11.29
C THR A 9 -13.81 -17.93 11.38
N VAL A 10 -13.61 -16.78 10.73
CA VAL A 10 -12.33 -16.06 10.71
C VAL A 10 -12.54 -14.61 11.13
N ALA A 11 -11.79 -14.17 12.14
CA ALA A 11 -11.70 -12.74 12.43
C ALA A 11 -10.53 -12.14 11.63
N VAL A 12 -10.76 -10.99 10.99
CA VAL A 12 -9.71 -10.13 10.43
C VAL A 12 -9.60 -8.89 11.32
N VAL A 13 -8.42 -8.62 11.87
CA VAL A 13 -8.19 -7.49 12.77
C VAL A 13 -7.35 -6.42 12.09
N GLY A 14 -7.98 -5.26 11.85
CA GLY A 14 -7.43 -4.12 11.11
C GLY A 14 -8.12 -3.94 9.75
N GLY A 15 -8.79 -2.80 9.58
CA GLY A 15 -9.56 -2.43 8.38
C GLY A 15 -8.78 -1.58 7.37
N GLY A 16 -7.44 -1.65 7.36
CA GLY A 16 -6.63 -1.08 6.29
C GLY A 16 -6.72 -1.90 4.99
N MET A 17 -6.04 -1.49 3.92
CA MET A 17 -6.11 -2.18 2.62
C MET A 17 -5.74 -3.67 2.73
N ALA A 18 -4.74 -4.02 3.53
CA ALA A 18 -4.35 -5.43 3.75
C ALA A 18 -5.47 -6.24 4.40
N GLY A 19 -6.18 -5.66 5.36
CA GLY A 19 -7.31 -6.32 6.03
C GLY A 19 -8.52 -6.46 5.12
N LEU A 20 -8.88 -5.41 4.39
CA LEU A 20 -9.99 -5.43 3.44
C LEU A 20 -9.77 -6.47 2.34
N MET A 21 -8.55 -6.54 1.77
CA MET A 21 -8.20 -7.56 0.78
C MET A 21 -8.15 -8.97 1.37
N SER A 22 -7.67 -9.14 2.61
CA SER A 22 -7.71 -10.43 3.29
C SER A 22 -9.14 -10.88 3.51
N ALA A 23 -10.03 -9.99 3.99
CA ALA A 23 -11.45 -10.30 4.19
C ALA A 23 -12.13 -10.69 2.86
N TYR A 24 -11.83 -9.97 1.78
CA TYR A 24 -12.35 -10.27 0.45
C TYR A 24 -11.97 -11.68 -0.04
N PHE A 25 -10.68 -12.03 0.01
CA PHE A 25 -10.22 -13.33 -0.46
C PHE A 25 -10.64 -14.48 0.47
N LEU A 26 -10.71 -14.26 1.79
CA LEU A 26 -11.24 -15.24 2.74
C LEU A 26 -12.73 -15.50 2.51
N ALA A 27 -13.53 -14.47 2.25
CA ALA A 27 -14.95 -14.64 1.91
C ALA A 27 -15.12 -15.39 0.57
N LYS A 28 -14.29 -15.08 -0.45
CA LYS A 28 -14.24 -15.86 -1.72
C LYS A 28 -13.85 -17.31 -1.50
N ALA A 29 -13.01 -17.58 -0.50
CA ALA A 29 -12.60 -18.94 -0.13
C ALA A 29 -13.64 -19.71 0.68
N GLY A 30 -14.79 -19.09 1.02
CA GLY A 30 -15.94 -19.71 1.69
C GLY A 30 -15.88 -19.67 3.22
N PHE A 31 -15.07 -18.82 3.82
CA PHE A 31 -15.08 -18.59 5.27
C PHE A 31 -16.20 -17.61 5.68
N SER A 32 -16.68 -17.77 6.92
CA SER A 32 -17.51 -16.75 7.59
C SER A 32 -16.58 -15.72 8.22
N VAL A 33 -16.53 -14.50 7.67
CA VAL A 33 -15.56 -13.50 8.05
C VAL A 33 -16.19 -12.36 8.83
N THR A 34 -15.56 -11.96 9.95
CA THR A 34 -15.85 -10.71 10.68
C THR A 34 -14.58 -9.85 10.70
N LEU A 35 -14.68 -8.62 10.20
CA LEU A 35 -13.58 -7.65 10.18
C LEU A 35 -13.74 -6.64 11.31
N PHE A 36 -12.72 -6.49 12.14
CA PHE A 36 -12.67 -5.53 13.25
C PHE A 36 -11.73 -4.39 12.91
N GLU A 37 -12.22 -3.17 13.05
CA GLU A 37 -11.42 -1.95 12.90
C GLU A 37 -11.64 -1.01 14.10
N LYS A 38 -10.55 -0.49 14.66
CA LYS A 38 -10.62 0.40 15.81
C LYS A 38 -11.24 1.77 15.52
N ASN A 39 -11.11 2.23 14.28
CA ASN A 39 -11.68 3.48 13.78
C ASN A 39 -12.62 3.17 12.61
N THR A 40 -12.49 3.92 11.52
CA THR A 40 -13.16 3.66 10.25
C THR A 40 -12.23 2.94 9.30
N CYS A 41 -12.72 1.98 8.54
CA CYS A 41 -11.93 1.25 7.55
C CYS A 41 -11.27 2.19 6.55
N GLY A 42 -10.01 1.95 6.26
CA GLY A 42 -9.20 2.80 5.38
C GLY A 42 -8.68 4.10 5.98
N SER A 43 -9.14 4.53 7.16
CA SER A 43 -8.79 5.82 7.77
C SER A 43 -7.36 5.93 8.33
N GLY A 44 -6.66 4.81 8.46
CA GLY A 44 -5.29 4.77 8.96
C GLY A 44 -4.25 5.20 7.90
N THR A 45 -3.12 4.50 7.86
CA THR A 45 -2.04 4.78 6.89
C THR A 45 -2.52 4.72 5.44
N THR A 46 -3.51 3.90 5.15
CA THR A 46 -4.13 3.75 3.82
C THR A 46 -4.67 5.07 3.28
N LYS A 47 -5.28 5.92 4.12
CA LYS A 47 -5.79 7.24 3.74
C LYS A 47 -4.71 8.13 3.11
N PHE A 48 -3.48 8.03 3.59
CA PHE A 48 -2.37 8.89 3.18
C PHE A 48 -1.45 8.24 2.14
N ALA A 49 -1.90 7.15 1.53
CA ALA A 49 -1.17 6.51 0.44
C ALA A 49 -1.35 7.27 -0.88
N ALA A 50 -0.35 7.20 -1.76
CA ALA A 50 -0.47 7.80 -3.09
C ALA A 50 -1.21 6.92 -4.09
N GLY A 51 -1.41 5.63 -3.79
CA GLY A 51 -2.07 4.70 -4.69
C GLY A 51 -1.22 4.30 -5.90
N MET A 52 0.10 4.44 -5.83
CA MET A 52 1.01 3.96 -6.86
C MET A 52 1.06 2.42 -6.88
N LEU A 53 0.90 1.84 -8.05
CA LEU A 53 1.11 0.43 -8.35
C LEU A 53 2.33 0.34 -9.28
N ALA A 54 3.48 0.66 -8.71
CA ALA A 54 4.70 1.01 -9.43
C ALA A 54 5.90 0.11 -9.02
N PRO A 55 5.81 -1.22 -9.24
CA PRO A 55 6.88 -2.13 -8.86
C PRO A 55 8.18 -1.87 -9.60
N VAL A 56 8.13 -1.21 -10.76
CA VAL A 56 9.30 -0.92 -11.61
C VAL A 56 10.01 0.34 -11.10
N SER A 57 9.34 1.47 -11.03
CA SER A 57 9.96 2.74 -10.63
C SER A 57 10.25 2.85 -9.12
N GLU A 58 9.61 2.02 -8.29
CA GLU A 58 9.90 1.93 -6.84
C GLU A 58 10.97 0.90 -6.48
N LEU A 59 11.51 0.16 -7.46
CA LEU A 59 12.50 -0.89 -7.24
C LEU A 59 13.82 -0.30 -6.73
N GLU A 60 14.27 -0.78 -5.58
CA GLU A 60 15.63 -0.56 -5.08
C GLU A 60 16.52 -1.77 -5.41
N PHE A 61 17.85 -1.54 -5.51
CA PHE A 61 18.80 -2.56 -5.98
C PHE A 61 18.81 -3.89 -5.20
N THR A 62 18.35 -3.88 -3.96
CA THR A 62 18.32 -5.06 -3.08
C THR A 62 16.94 -5.72 -2.98
N GLU A 63 15.93 -5.25 -3.71
CA GLU A 63 14.53 -5.61 -3.50
C GLU A 63 13.94 -6.53 -4.59
N LEU A 64 14.76 -7.41 -5.19
CA LEU A 64 14.29 -8.30 -6.27
C LEU A 64 13.14 -9.23 -5.87
N SER A 65 13.08 -9.65 -4.60
CA SER A 65 11.93 -10.42 -4.10
C SER A 65 10.64 -9.61 -4.11
N LEU A 66 10.72 -8.30 -3.75
CA LEU A 66 9.59 -7.38 -3.83
C LEU A 66 9.16 -7.09 -5.28
N LEU A 67 10.13 -7.00 -6.21
CA LEU A 67 9.81 -6.81 -7.62
C LEU A 67 8.89 -7.92 -8.13
N ARG A 68 9.24 -9.21 -7.89
CA ARG A 68 8.47 -10.36 -8.38
C ARG A 68 7.03 -10.34 -7.88
N ILE A 69 6.85 -10.26 -6.56
CA ILE A 69 5.50 -10.21 -5.98
C ILE A 69 4.77 -8.90 -6.29
N GLY A 70 5.49 -7.80 -6.50
CA GLY A 70 4.93 -6.52 -6.92
C GLY A 70 4.35 -6.57 -8.33
N MET A 71 5.07 -7.20 -9.27
CA MET A 71 4.59 -7.43 -10.64
C MET A 71 3.36 -8.35 -10.64
N GLU A 72 3.40 -9.47 -9.91
CA GLU A 72 2.26 -10.37 -9.77
C GLU A 72 1.05 -9.68 -9.14
N SER A 73 1.28 -8.88 -8.09
CA SER A 73 0.20 -8.14 -7.43
C SER A 73 -0.41 -7.07 -8.33
N ARG A 74 0.40 -6.39 -9.15
CA ARG A 74 -0.10 -5.44 -10.13
C ARG A 74 -1.01 -6.12 -11.16
N GLU A 75 -0.65 -7.31 -11.65
CA GLU A 75 -1.53 -8.07 -12.57
C GLU A 75 -2.83 -8.49 -11.89
N LEU A 76 -2.80 -8.82 -10.60
CA LEU A 76 -4.00 -9.18 -9.85
C LEU A 76 -5.01 -8.01 -9.73
N TYR A 77 -4.58 -6.76 -9.87
CA TYR A 77 -5.48 -5.62 -9.97
C TYR A 77 -6.36 -5.67 -11.22
N ASN A 78 -5.87 -6.22 -12.34
CA ASN A 78 -6.69 -6.43 -13.53
C ASN A 78 -7.78 -7.49 -13.29
N GLU A 79 -7.47 -8.55 -12.52
CA GLU A 79 -8.47 -9.55 -12.11
C GLU A 79 -9.51 -8.94 -11.16
N LEU A 80 -9.09 -8.06 -10.25
CA LEU A 80 -9.99 -7.33 -9.35
C LEU A 80 -10.93 -6.39 -10.13
N GLU A 81 -10.42 -5.66 -11.12
CA GLU A 81 -11.23 -4.80 -11.99
C GLU A 81 -12.30 -5.62 -12.74
N TRP A 82 -11.95 -6.83 -13.20
CA TRP A 82 -12.90 -7.75 -13.80
C TRP A 82 -14.01 -8.20 -12.83
N ASP A 83 -13.67 -8.47 -11.56
CA ASP A 83 -14.61 -9.00 -10.56
C ASP A 83 -15.44 -7.91 -9.87
N LEU A 84 -14.87 -6.73 -9.65
CA LEU A 84 -15.46 -5.64 -8.89
C LEU A 84 -16.02 -4.51 -9.75
N GLY A 85 -15.70 -4.46 -11.04
CA GLY A 85 -15.99 -3.35 -11.93
C GLY A 85 -14.89 -2.31 -11.93
N ASP A 86 -15.17 -1.09 -12.34
CA ASP A 86 -14.20 0.01 -12.34
C ASP A 86 -13.73 0.31 -10.91
N ILE A 87 -12.48 -0.04 -10.62
CA ILE A 87 -11.83 0.19 -9.34
C ILE A 87 -10.89 1.41 -9.35
N GLY A 88 -10.97 2.24 -10.39
CA GLY A 88 -10.18 3.46 -10.53
C GLY A 88 -8.72 3.23 -10.93
N LEU A 89 -8.42 2.24 -11.79
CA LEU A 89 -7.08 2.04 -12.33
C LEU A 89 -6.75 3.10 -13.38
N ILE A 90 -5.59 3.74 -13.23
CA ILE A 90 -5.07 4.74 -14.16
C ILE A 90 -3.76 4.22 -14.75
N ARG A 91 -3.78 3.91 -16.05
CA ARG A 91 -2.67 3.32 -16.81
C ARG A 91 -1.89 4.39 -17.57
N ALA A 92 -1.16 5.22 -16.84
CA ALA A 92 -0.48 6.40 -17.37
C ALA A 92 1.05 6.30 -17.34
N GLY A 93 1.59 5.24 -16.78
CA GLY A 93 3.02 5.10 -16.55
C GLY A 93 3.54 5.98 -15.41
N THR A 94 4.84 5.86 -15.15
CA THR A 94 5.57 6.69 -14.20
C THR A 94 6.78 7.31 -14.88
N LEU A 95 6.93 8.61 -14.75
CA LEU A 95 8.12 9.36 -15.16
C LEU A 95 8.96 9.70 -13.92
N GLU A 96 10.11 9.06 -13.77
CA GLU A 96 11.08 9.36 -12.71
C GLU A 96 12.12 10.35 -13.23
N VAL A 97 12.23 11.52 -12.57
CA VAL A 97 13.10 12.63 -13.01
C VAL A 97 14.16 12.97 -11.98
N GLY A 98 15.33 13.41 -12.44
CA GLY A 98 16.35 14.05 -11.61
C GLY A 98 16.20 15.56 -11.67
N LEU A 99 16.32 16.24 -10.51
CA LEU A 99 16.27 17.70 -10.45
C LEU A 99 17.59 18.35 -10.83
N GLU A 100 18.69 17.65 -10.60
CA GLU A 100 20.04 18.21 -10.69
C GLU A 100 20.97 17.26 -11.48
N ALA A 101 22.05 17.82 -12.04
CA ALA A 101 23.03 17.03 -12.80
C ALA A 101 23.60 15.85 -12.01
N ASP A 102 23.79 16.00 -10.71
CA ASP A 102 24.30 14.95 -9.83
C ASP A 102 23.36 13.74 -9.68
N ASP A 103 22.06 13.91 -9.99
CA ASP A 103 21.08 12.84 -9.93
C ASP A 103 21.22 11.86 -11.13
N GLU A 104 21.86 12.30 -12.22
CA GLU A 104 22.02 11.50 -13.45
C GLU A 104 22.71 10.17 -13.18
N ALA A 105 23.82 10.18 -12.48
CA ALA A 105 24.59 8.97 -12.22
C ALA A 105 23.80 7.90 -11.45
N TYR A 106 22.92 8.32 -10.56
CA TYR A 106 22.02 7.40 -9.85
C TYR A 106 20.94 6.86 -10.79
N LEU A 107 20.26 7.74 -11.54
CA LEU A 107 19.21 7.33 -12.46
C LEU A 107 19.74 6.41 -13.57
N ARG A 108 20.94 6.66 -14.10
CA ARG A 108 21.55 5.75 -15.08
C ARG A 108 21.79 4.36 -14.52
N ARG A 109 22.32 4.25 -13.30
CA ARG A 109 22.48 2.94 -12.64
C ARG A 109 21.15 2.26 -12.39
N SER A 110 20.11 3.01 -11.98
CA SER A 110 18.76 2.47 -11.82
C SER A 110 18.21 1.97 -13.13
N PHE A 111 18.34 2.74 -14.21
CA PHE A 111 17.91 2.37 -15.55
C PHE A 111 18.61 1.10 -16.06
N GLU A 112 19.95 1.03 -15.96
CA GLU A 112 20.73 -0.15 -16.34
C GLU A 112 20.30 -1.38 -15.52
N PHE A 113 20.11 -1.23 -14.22
CA PHE A 113 19.64 -2.30 -13.35
C PHE A 113 18.24 -2.78 -13.74
N GLN A 114 17.30 -1.87 -13.97
CA GLN A 114 15.96 -2.20 -14.43
C GLN A 114 15.95 -2.91 -15.80
N GLN A 115 16.80 -2.46 -16.73
CA GLN A 115 16.98 -3.14 -18.02
C GLN A 115 17.55 -4.57 -17.87
N GLN A 116 18.51 -4.77 -16.98
CA GLN A 116 19.07 -6.10 -16.67
C GLN A 116 18.03 -7.06 -16.10
N GLN A 117 16.98 -6.53 -15.43
CA GLN A 117 15.83 -7.32 -14.96
C GLN A 117 14.76 -7.53 -16.05
N GLY A 118 15.00 -7.07 -17.29
CA GLY A 118 14.06 -7.21 -18.40
C GLY A 118 12.83 -6.31 -18.31
N LEU A 119 12.89 -5.23 -17.53
CA LEU A 119 11.76 -4.31 -17.32
C LEU A 119 11.61 -3.34 -18.48
N ASN A 120 10.35 -2.98 -18.80
CA ASN A 120 10.00 -2.05 -19.88
C ASN A 120 10.20 -0.60 -19.45
N VAL A 121 11.45 -0.16 -19.49
CA VAL A 121 11.85 1.20 -19.11
C VAL A 121 12.56 1.90 -20.26
N LYS A 122 12.40 3.22 -20.35
CA LYS A 122 13.06 4.06 -21.37
C LYS A 122 13.80 5.20 -20.68
N TRP A 123 15.05 5.40 -21.07
CA TRP A 123 15.74 6.65 -20.76
C TRP A 123 15.17 7.77 -21.62
N VAL A 124 14.83 8.89 -21.03
CA VAL A 124 14.21 10.03 -21.69
C VAL A 124 15.03 11.31 -21.43
N ASP A 125 15.21 12.10 -22.49
CA ASP A 125 15.81 13.44 -22.43
C ASP A 125 14.73 14.52 -22.18
N ALA A 126 15.14 15.76 -22.07
CA ALA A 126 14.24 16.90 -21.81
C ALA A 126 13.12 17.01 -22.84
N LYS A 127 13.40 16.73 -24.13
CA LYS A 127 12.38 16.79 -25.19
C LYS A 127 11.35 15.68 -25.01
N ALA A 128 11.79 14.45 -24.81
CA ALA A 128 10.91 13.32 -24.60
C ALA A 128 10.07 13.47 -23.32
N ILE A 129 10.65 14.06 -22.24
CA ILE A 129 9.92 14.40 -21.01
C ILE A 129 8.73 15.31 -21.35
N GLN A 130 8.95 16.40 -22.10
CA GLN A 130 7.88 17.34 -22.48
C GLN A 130 6.82 16.71 -23.40
N GLU A 131 7.19 15.72 -24.21
CA GLU A 131 6.25 14.96 -25.04
C GLU A 131 5.38 14.01 -24.20
N ILE A 132 5.97 13.38 -23.17
CA ILE A 132 5.26 12.50 -22.22
C ILE A 132 4.34 13.32 -21.33
N ASP A 133 4.89 14.32 -20.65
CA ASP A 133 4.14 15.19 -19.73
C ASP A 133 4.60 16.66 -19.82
N PRO A 134 3.84 17.51 -20.54
CA PRO A 134 4.23 18.92 -20.78
C PRO A 134 4.17 19.81 -19.52
N PHE A 135 3.67 19.31 -18.41
CA PHE A 135 3.57 20.02 -17.13
C PHE A 135 4.80 19.84 -16.23
N VAL A 136 5.69 18.92 -16.61
CA VAL A 136 7.02 18.82 -15.98
C VAL A 136 7.86 20.03 -16.36
N ALA A 137 8.67 20.51 -15.44
CA ALA A 137 9.51 21.70 -15.65
C ALA A 137 10.45 21.50 -16.86
N ALA A 138 10.50 22.50 -17.75
CA ALA A 138 11.26 22.41 -19.01
C ALA A 138 12.79 22.33 -18.81
N ASN A 139 13.29 22.66 -17.63
CA ASN A 139 14.70 22.57 -17.26
C ASN A 139 15.10 21.18 -16.71
N ILE A 140 14.19 20.23 -16.62
CA ILE A 140 14.52 18.84 -16.24
C ILE A 140 15.24 18.16 -17.42
N PRO A 141 16.51 17.76 -17.25
CA PRO A 141 17.32 17.34 -18.39
C PRO A 141 17.14 15.85 -18.78
N PHE A 142 16.74 15.00 -17.85
CA PHE A 142 16.67 13.54 -18.06
C PHE A 142 15.71 12.86 -17.08
N GLY A 143 15.31 11.64 -17.42
CA GLY A 143 14.49 10.79 -16.59
C GLY A 143 14.43 9.36 -17.08
N ILE A 144 13.67 8.54 -16.36
CA ILE A 144 13.30 7.17 -16.74
C ILE A 144 11.77 7.11 -16.86
N TYR A 145 11.28 6.65 -17.99
CA TYR A 145 9.85 6.38 -18.16
C TYR A 145 9.58 4.89 -18.02
N SER A 146 8.71 4.52 -17.08
CA SER A 146 8.23 3.16 -16.82
C SER A 146 6.78 3.06 -17.30
N ALA A 147 6.56 2.52 -18.49
CA ALA A 147 5.24 2.46 -19.11
C ALA A 147 4.28 1.50 -18.39
N ASP A 148 4.81 0.46 -17.77
CA ASP A 148 4.02 -0.60 -17.13
C ASP A 148 3.58 -0.27 -15.70
N ASP A 149 4.13 0.77 -15.10
CA ASP A 149 3.64 1.26 -13.83
C ASP A 149 2.27 1.91 -14.00
N ILE A 150 1.39 1.65 -13.06
CA ILE A 150 0.05 2.20 -13.03
C ILE A 150 -0.24 2.80 -11.65
N GLN A 151 -1.39 3.40 -11.49
CA GLN A 151 -1.87 3.86 -10.20
C GLN A 151 -3.35 3.51 -10.03
N ILE A 152 -3.84 3.57 -8.80
CA ILE A 152 -5.23 3.30 -8.48
C ILE A 152 -5.81 4.44 -7.63
N ASP A 153 -7.07 4.76 -7.84
CA ASP A 153 -7.85 5.47 -6.84
C ASP A 153 -8.19 4.54 -5.69
N HIS A 154 -7.31 4.51 -4.71
CA HIS A 154 -7.48 3.63 -3.55
C HIS A 154 -8.67 4.02 -2.66
N PHE A 155 -9.15 5.27 -2.72
CA PHE A 155 -10.37 5.68 -2.01
C PHE A 155 -11.60 5.02 -2.63
N LEU A 156 -11.69 5.05 -3.97
CA LEU A 156 -12.75 4.35 -4.71
C LEU A 156 -12.72 2.84 -4.43
N LEU A 157 -11.52 2.23 -4.46
CA LEU A 157 -11.39 0.80 -4.16
C LEU A 157 -11.85 0.46 -2.74
N ILE A 158 -11.54 1.28 -1.73
CA ILE A 158 -12.04 1.09 -0.36
C ILE A 158 -13.56 1.14 -0.33
N GLN A 159 -14.18 2.12 -0.96
CA GLN A 159 -15.63 2.26 -1.02
C GLN A 159 -16.28 1.03 -1.67
N ILE A 160 -15.74 0.57 -2.80
CA ILE A 160 -16.21 -0.64 -3.49
C ILE A 160 -16.11 -1.88 -2.58
N LEU A 161 -14.99 -2.04 -1.86
CA LEU A 161 -14.81 -3.15 -0.93
C LEU A 161 -15.80 -3.08 0.24
N LEU A 162 -16.01 -1.91 0.82
CA LEU A 162 -16.98 -1.71 1.90
C LEU A 162 -18.42 -1.97 1.48
N ASP A 163 -18.77 -1.73 0.22
CA ASP A 163 -20.07 -2.11 -0.35
C ASP A 163 -20.14 -3.61 -0.72
N ARG A 164 -19.04 -4.20 -1.20
CA ARG A 164 -19.00 -5.59 -1.68
C ARG A 164 -18.93 -6.60 -0.55
N LEU A 165 -18.12 -6.35 0.48
CA LEU A 165 -17.88 -7.29 1.57
C LEU A 165 -19.16 -7.71 2.33
N PRO A 166 -20.08 -6.81 2.71
CA PRO A 166 -21.35 -7.21 3.33
C PRO A 166 -22.21 -8.07 2.41
N LYS A 167 -22.20 -7.81 1.10
CA LYS A 167 -22.94 -8.63 0.10
C LYS A 167 -22.35 -10.04 -0.04
N MET A 168 -21.08 -10.23 0.33
CA MET A 168 -20.41 -11.53 0.42
C MET A 168 -20.59 -12.21 1.78
N GLY A 169 -21.34 -11.61 2.71
CA GLY A 169 -21.58 -12.13 4.06
C GLY A 169 -20.49 -11.79 5.08
N VAL A 170 -19.62 -10.82 4.78
CA VAL A 170 -18.62 -10.32 5.74
C VAL A 170 -19.29 -9.33 6.68
N GLU A 171 -19.15 -9.55 7.99
CA GLU A 171 -19.52 -8.59 9.01
C GLU A 171 -18.38 -7.58 9.21
N ILE A 172 -18.68 -6.28 9.14
CA ILE A 172 -17.70 -5.20 9.36
C ILE A 172 -18.03 -4.49 10.67
N CYS A 173 -17.11 -4.54 11.62
CA CYS A 173 -17.23 -3.96 12.95
C CYS A 173 -16.24 -2.79 13.10
N GLU A 174 -16.64 -1.60 12.66
CA GLU A 174 -15.89 -0.36 12.87
C GLU A 174 -16.03 0.17 14.29
N HIS A 175 -15.11 1.04 14.72
CA HIS A 175 -15.01 1.59 16.08
C HIS A 175 -14.92 0.52 17.16
N ASN A 176 -14.48 -0.68 16.80
CA ASN A 176 -14.43 -1.86 17.65
C ASN A 176 -13.00 -2.42 17.73
N ALA A 177 -12.19 -1.78 18.56
CA ALA A 177 -10.79 -2.13 18.73
C ALA A 177 -10.64 -3.50 19.42
N MET A 178 -9.79 -4.37 18.86
CA MET A 178 -9.36 -5.57 19.58
C MET A 178 -8.51 -5.15 20.81
N LEU A 179 -8.88 -5.66 21.99
CA LEU A 179 -8.23 -5.41 23.26
C LEU A 179 -7.37 -6.58 23.73
N ALA A 180 -7.80 -7.80 23.44
CA ALA A 180 -7.07 -9.02 23.81
C ALA A 180 -7.44 -10.19 22.87
N LEU A 181 -6.50 -11.13 22.74
CA LEU A 181 -6.69 -12.38 22.03
C LEU A 181 -6.15 -13.53 22.91
N SER A 182 -7.01 -14.50 23.23
CA SER A 182 -6.68 -15.67 24.04
C SER A 182 -7.19 -16.97 23.39
N GLY A 183 -6.74 -18.10 23.89
CA GLY A 183 -7.08 -19.43 23.37
C GLY A 183 -5.88 -20.13 22.73
N ALA A 184 -5.98 -21.46 22.67
CA ALA A 184 -4.97 -22.36 22.11
C ALA A 184 -5.58 -23.24 21.01
N THR A 185 -4.75 -24.02 20.32
CA THR A 185 -5.03 -24.79 19.09
C THR A 185 -6.23 -25.75 19.15
N LYS A 186 -6.68 -26.14 20.33
CA LYS A 186 -7.80 -27.10 20.47
C LYS A 186 -9.17 -26.45 20.73
N ASP A 187 -9.17 -25.17 21.08
CA ASP A 187 -10.38 -24.40 21.39
C ASP A 187 -10.49 -23.20 20.44
N LYS A 188 -11.72 -22.70 20.27
CA LYS A 188 -11.90 -21.44 19.52
C LYS A 188 -11.12 -20.32 20.17
N LEU A 189 -10.49 -19.48 19.37
CA LEU A 189 -9.83 -18.25 19.80
C LEU A 189 -10.87 -17.27 20.33
N ARG A 190 -10.61 -16.68 21.50
CA ARG A 190 -11.45 -15.65 22.11
C ARG A 190 -10.84 -14.30 21.83
N LEU A 191 -11.58 -13.48 21.09
CA LEU A 191 -11.24 -12.10 20.74
C LEU A 191 -12.09 -11.18 21.61
N LEU A 192 -11.46 -10.45 22.52
CA LEU A 192 -12.08 -9.37 23.28
C LEU A 192 -11.89 -8.08 22.48
N ALA A 193 -12.98 -7.38 22.20
CA ALA A 193 -12.96 -6.07 21.56
C ALA A 193 -13.79 -5.07 22.39
N THR A 194 -13.84 -3.82 21.95
CA THR A 194 -14.49 -2.72 22.71
C THR A 194 -15.94 -3.03 23.09
N PHE A 195 -16.70 -3.70 22.20
CA PHE A 195 -18.12 -3.91 22.41
C PHE A 195 -18.50 -5.36 22.77
N GLY A 196 -17.54 -6.23 23.07
CA GLY A 196 -17.86 -7.58 23.52
C GLY A 196 -16.75 -8.60 23.30
N GLU A 197 -17.12 -9.86 23.46
CA GLU A 197 -16.26 -11.02 23.25
C GLU A 197 -16.82 -11.92 22.15
N TRP A 198 -15.98 -12.34 21.24
CA TRP A 198 -16.29 -13.25 20.13
C TRP A 198 -15.40 -14.49 20.15
N LYS A 199 -15.86 -15.54 19.47
CA LYS A 199 -15.12 -16.79 19.33
C LYS A 199 -14.96 -17.15 17.86
N PHE A 200 -13.71 -17.36 17.43
CA PHE A 200 -13.35 -17.69 16.06
C PHE A 200 -12.52 -18.96 15.97
N ASP A 201 -12.62 -19.64 14.85
CA ASP A 201 -11.74 -20.78 14.53
C ASP A 201 -10.34 -20.29 14.18
N ARG A 202 -10.24 -19.13 13.52
CA ARG A 202 -8.99 -18.50 13.09
C ARG A 202 -9.02 -16.99 13.24
N VAL A 203 -7.84 -16.38 13.41
CA VAL A 203 -7.66 -14.92 13.47
C VAL A 203 -6.54 -14.47 12.55
N VAL A 204 -6.80 -13.49 11.71
CA VAL A 204 -5.83 -12.85 10.81
C VAL A 204 -5.55 -11.43 11.31
N MET A 205 -4.29 -11.16 11.61
CA MET A 205 -3.80 -9.88 12.15
C MET A 205 -3.22 -9.01 11.05
N THR A 206 -3.89 -7.89 10.75
CA THR A 206 -3.49 -6.89 9.73
C THR A 206 -3.40 -5.49 10.35
N VAL A 207 -2.82 -5.41 11.52
CA VAL A 207 -2.92 -4.28 12.48
C VAL A 207 -2.02 -3.07 12.16
N GLY A 208 -1.25 -3.13 11.09
CA GLY A 208 -0.40 -2.03 10.65
C GLY A 208 0.66 -1.64 11.69
N ALA A 209 1.02 -0.35 11.74
CA ALA A 209 2.09 0.14 12.61
C ALA A 209 1.75 0.04 14.11
N PHE A 210 0.48 0.09 14.47
CA PHE A 210 0.03 0.09 15.88
C PHE A 210 -0.10 -1.29 16.50
N GLY A 211 0.12 -2.36 15.74
CA GLY A 211 -0.11 -3.73 16.23
C GLY A 211 0.72 -4.12 17.45
N GLY A 212 1.97 -3.68 17.50
CA GLY A 212 2.87 -3.99 18.60
C GLY A 212 2.53 -3.32 19.95
N GLU A 213 1.65 -2.32 19.95
CA GLU A 213 1.19 -1.67 21.20
C GLU A 213 0.09 -2.48 21.91
N THR A 214 -0.67 -3.27 21.15
CA THR A 214 -1.85 -3.97 21.68
C THR A 214 -1.59 -5.44 21.98
N ILE A 215 -0.78 -6.09 21.15
CA ILE A 215 -0.43 -7.52 21.28
C ILE A 215 1.01 -7.76 20.86
N PRO A 216 1.69 -8.78 21.41
CA PRO A 216 2.98 -9.21 20.91
C PRO A 216 2.83 -9.66 19.44
N LEU A 217 3.59 -9.06 18.54
CA LEU A 217 3.74 -9.51 17.17
C LEU A 217 4.94 -10.46 17.07
N PRO A 218 4.90 -11.45 16.16
CA PRO A 218 6.01 -12.38 15.95
C PRO A 218 7.30 -11.69 15.48
N MET A 219 7.17 -10.53 14.86
CA MET A 219 8.29 -9.66 14.46
C MET A 219 7.99 -8.20 14.85
N PRO A 220 8.99 -7.44 15.30
CA PRO A 220 8.83 -6.01 15.58
C PRO A 220 8.39 -5.23 14.34
N ILE A 221 7.43 -4.33 14.51
CA ILE A 221 6.98 -3.39 13.48
C ILE A 221 7.29 -1.98 13.95
N TYR A 222 7.94 -1.21 13.09
CA TYR A 222 8.33 0.18 13.34
C TYR A 222 7.48 1.14 12.52
N PRO A 223 6.99 2.24 13.11
CA PRO A 223 6.27 3.27 12.38
C PRO A 223 7.24 4.17 11.62
N ILE A 224 7.15 4.21 10.31
CA ILE A 224 7.85 5.18 9.46
C ILE A 224 6.84 6.23 9.01
N ARG A 225 6.99 7.46 9.51
CA ARG A 225 6.10 8.56 9.19
C ARG A 225 6.32 9.05 7.77
N GLY A 226 5.22 9.22 7.01
CA GLY A 226 5.19 9.85 5.70
C GLY A 226 4.17 10.98 5.69
N GLU A 227 4.62 12.20 5.51
CA GLU A 227 3.77 13.38 5.34
C GLU A 227 3.40 13.54 3.87
N VAL A 228 2.19 13.98 3.60
CA VAL A 228 1.67 14.23 2.25
C VAL A 228 0.79 15.48 2.23
N ILE A 229 0.66 16.09 1.05
CA ILE A 229 -0.27 17.18 0.77
C ILE A 229 -1.21 16.70 -0.34
N SER A 230 -2.49 16.92 -0.18
CA SER A 230 -3.51 16.76 -1.21
C SER A 230 -3.89 18.11 -1.76
N LEU A 231 -3.83 18.28 -3.07
CA LEU A 231 -4.15 19.53 -3.77
C LEU A 231 -5.39 19.34 -4.63
N ALA A 232 -6.18 20.40 -4.81
CA ALA A 232 -7.29 20.42 -5.75
C ALA A 232 -6.76 20.32 -7.19
N PRO A 233 -7.35 19.47 -8.06
CA PRO A 233 -6.95 19.44 -9.46
C PRO A 233 -7.45 20.71 -10.16
N PRO A 234 -6.71 21.27 -11.12
CA PRO A 234 -7.18 22.41 -11.91
C PRO A 234 -8.34 21.99 -12.83
N LEU A 235 -9.14 22.97 -13.25
CA LEU A 235 -10.25 22.75 -14.18
C LEU A 235 -9.83 22.32 -15.59
N SER A 236 -8.60 22.64 -15.97
CA SER A 236 -8.01 22.26 -17.27
C SER A 236 -7.21 20.97 -17.13
N PRO A 237 -6.98 20.22 -18.23
CA PRO A 237 -6.10 19.05 -18.19
C PRO A 237 -4.74 19.39 -17.58
N PHE A 238 -4.29 18.54 -16.66
CA PHE A 238 -3.04 18.69 -15.94
C PHE A 238 -2.45 17.31 -15.67
N LEU A 239 -1.15 17.19 -15.61
CA LEU A 239 -0.38 15.96 -15.43
C LEU A 239 -1.01 14.71 -16.07
N ARG A 240 -0.24 14.06 -16.90
CA ARG A 240 -0.64 12.84 -17.62
C ARG A 240 -0.15 11.57 -16.94
N THR A 241 0.95 11.69 -16.19
CA THR A 241 1.67 10.55 -15.59
C THR A 241 1.90 10.78 -14.10
N THR A 242 2.26 9.71 -13.40
CA THR A 242 2.88 9.86 -12.07
C THR A 242 4.29 10.41 -12.24
N ILE A 243 4.61 11.51 -11.55
CA ILE A 243 5.97 12.06 -11.54
C ILE A 243 6.66 11.63 -10.25
N ARG A 244 7.74 10.87 -10.37
CA ARG A 244 8.66 10.57 -9.28
C ARG A 244 9.88 11.46 -9.38
N ILE A 245 10.34 11.94 -8.25
CA ILE A 245 11.42 12.91 -8.17
C ILE A 245 12.55 12.27 -7.37
N ARG A 246 13.72 12.17 -7.99
CA ARG A 246 14.98 11.84 -7.31
C ARG A 246 15.80 13.09 -7.10
N SER A 247 16.24 13.29 -5.88
CA SER A 247 17.18 14.36 -5.57
C SER A 247 18.11 13.95 -4.43
N ARG A 248 19.41 14.01 -4.67
CA ARG A 248 20.42 13.73 -3.65
C ARG A 248 20.40 14.76 -2.52
N ILE A 249 20.07 15.99 -2.83
CA ILE A 249 20.07 17.11 -1.88
C ILE A 249 18.81 17.09 -1.02
N TYR A 250 17.64 16.89 -1.65
CA TYR A 250 16.35 17.06 -0.97
C TYR A 250 15.62 15.72 -0.70
N GLY A 251 16.20 14.57 -1.12
CA GLY A 251 15.56 13.26 -1.05
C GLY A 251 14.44 13.07 -2.09
N ASN A 252 13.79 11.93 -2.04
CA ASN A 252 12.78 11.56 -3.02
C ASN A 252 11.42 12.24 -2.76
N ALA A 253 10.64 12.41 -3.82
CA ALA A 253 9.26 12.87 -3.75
C ALA A 253 8.43 12.29 -4.91
N TYR A 254 7.14 12.57 -4.93
CA TYR A 254 6.24 12.22 -6.02
C TYR A 254 5.11 13.24 -6.16
N VAL A 255 4.55 13.30 -7.38
CA VAL A 255 3.31 13.98 -7.71
C VAL A 255 2.43 12.97 -8.42
N VAL A 256 1.28 12.65 -7.84
CA VAL A 256 0.37 11.60 -8.32
C VAL A 256 -0.98 12.22 -8.61
N PRO A 257 -1.33 12.42 -9.90
CA PRO A 257 -2.65 12.93 -10.28
C PRO A 257 -3.73 11.88 -10.05
N LYS A 258 -4.85 12.29 -9.44
CA LYS A 258 -6.07 11.52 -9.25
C LYS A 258 -7.24 12.28 -9.88
N PRO A 259 -8.41 11.64 -10.10
CA PRO A 259 -9.57 12.35 -10.62
C PRO A 259 -9.97 13.57 -9.78
N ASP A 260 -9.98 13.44 -8.46
CA ASP A 260 -10.49 14.45 -7.54
C ASP A 260 -9.40 15.21 -6.76
N CYS A 261 -8.13 14.81 -6.86
CA CYS A 261 -7.04 15.46 -6.16
C CYS A 261 -5.68 15.15 -6.81
N ILE A 262 -4.67 15.93 -6.44
CA ILE A 262 -3.27 15.63 -6.74
C ILE A 262 -2.55 15.37 -5.41
N ILE A 263 -1.99 14.16 -5.26
CA ILE A 263 -1.24 13.82 -4.04
C ILE A 263 0.24 14.12 -4.26
N VAL A 264 0.79 14.99 -3.43
CA VAL A 264 2.23 15.30 -3.42
C VAL A 264 2.85 14.82 -2.12
N GLY A 265 3.98 14.15 -2.21
CA GLY A 265 4.64 13.50 -1.06
C GLY A 265 6.08 13.14 -1.39
N THR A 266 6.87 12.65 -0.50
CA THR A 266 6.53 12.30 0.89
C THR A 266 7.78 12.45 1.75
N THR A 267 7.62 12.52 3.06
CA THR A 267 8.72 12.33 4.00
C THR A 267 8.89 10.86 4.36
N SER A 268 10.02 10.51 4.98
CA SER A 268 10.30 9.16 5.49
C SER A 268 11.10 9.30 6.78
N ASP A 269 10.40 9.44 7.91
CA ASP A 269 10.97 9.79 9.19
C ASP A 269 10.68 8.75 10.27
N GLU A 270 11.69 8.37 11.03
CA GLU A 270 11.56 7.55 12.22
C GLU A 270 11.27 8.46 13.44
N LYS A 271 10.00 8.81 13.66
CA LYS A 271 9.54 9.74 14.70
C LYS A 271 8.53 9.12 15.66
N GLY A 272 8.56 7.77 15.80
CA GLY A 272 7.61 7.03 16.65
C GLY A 272 6.18 7.11 16.14
N PHE A 273 5.23 6.89 17.03
CA PHE A 273 3.81 6.71 16.70
C PHE A 273 3.00 8.01 16.50
N ALA A 274 3.65 9.17 16.38
CA ALA A 274 2.96 10.45 16.22
C ALA A 274 2.78 10.82 14.73
N PRO A 275 1.56 10.69 14.14
CA PRO A 275 1.29 11.05 12.76
C PRO A 275 1.07 12.58 12.66
N ARG A 276 2.09 13.36 12.97
CA ARG A 276 2.03 14.83 12.94
C ARG A 276 2.76 15.37 11.74
N ASN A 277 2.20 16.40 11.14
CA ASN A 277 2.87 17.17 10.10
C ASN A 277 3.87 18.14 10.72
N THR A 278 4.98 18.35 10.04
CA THR A 278 6.03 19.30 10.47
C THR A 278 6.25 20.35 9.40
N PHE A 279 6.58 21.57 9.83
CA PHE A 279 6.89 22.67 8.90
C PHE A 279 8.00 22.28 7.92
N GLY A 280 9.09 21.69 8.41
CA GLY A 280 10.21 21.26 7.57
C GLY A 280 9.84 20.14 6.60
N GLY A 281 9.00 19.18 7.02
CA GLY A 281 8.51 18.08 6.16
C GLY A 281 7.68 18.62 5.00
N ILE A 282 6.69 19.46 5.30
CA ILE A 282 5.83 20.08 4.29
C ILE A 282 6.62 20.98 3.34
N LEU A 283 7.54 21.83 3.88
CA LEU A 283 8.39 22.68 3.06
C LEU A 283 9.26 21.88 2.09
N ASN A 284 9.84 20.76 2.56
CA ASN A 284 10.67 19.89 1.73
C ASN A 284 9.87 19.20 0.62
N ILE A 285 8.65 18.75 0.90
CA ILE A 285 7.75 18.17 -0.10
C ILE A 285 7.41 19.25 -1.14
N ALA A 286 6.91 20.41 -0.69
CA ALA A 286 6.47 21.48 -1.58
C ALA A 286 7.60 21.95 -2.51
N ARG A 287 8.81 22.17 -1.97
CA ARG A 287 9.96 22.61 -2.76
C ARG A 287 10.33 21.64 -3.89
N LYS A 288 10.40 20.33 -3.58
CA LYS A 288 10.75 19.28 -4.57
C LYS A 288 9.68 19.16 -5.65
N CYS A 289 8.44 19.07 -5.23
CA CYS A 289 7.33 18.88 -6.15
C CYS A 289 7.12 20.12 -7.04
N TYR A 290 7.25 21.31 -6.50
CA TYR A 290 7.24 22.57 -7.27
C TYR A 290 8.40 22.64 -8.27
N ALA A 291 9.61 22.25 -7.88
CA ALA A 291 10.75 22.25 -8.79
C ALA A 291 10.55 21.33 -10.01
N ALA A 292 9.88 20.19 -9.82
CA ALA A 292 9.57 19.27 -10.90
C ALA A 292 8.31 19.64 -11.68
N VAL A 293 7.31 20.21 -11.02
CA VAL A 293 5.99 20.51 -11.59
C VAL A 293 5.56 21.93 -11.14
N PRO A 294 6.02 22.97 -11.83
CA PRO A 294 5.77 24.38 -11.42
C PRO A 294 4.29 24.74 -11.33
N GLY A 295 3.42 24.11 -12.15
CA GLY A 295 1.98 24.35 -12.14
C GLY A 295 1.26 23.97 -10.84
N LEU A 296 1.94 23.35 -9.86
CA LEU A 296 1.38 23.12 -8.53
C LEU A 296 1.24 24.39 -7.69
N TYR A 297 1.90 25.48 -8.10
CA TYR A 297 2.04 26.71 -7.29
C TYR A 297 0.70 27.35 -6.91
N ASP A 298 -0.24 27.37 -7.84
CA ASP A 298 -1.53 28.06 -7.67
C ASP A 298 -2.68 27.12 -7.30
N LEU A 299 -2.37 25.83 -6.99
CA LEU A 299 -3.41 24.87 -6.60
C LEU A 299 -3.77 24.98 -5.13
N ASP A 300 -5.07 24.93 -4.84
CA ASP A 300 -5.59 24.95 -3.48
C ASP A 300 -5.19 23.70 -2.71
N ILE A 301 -4.81 23.86 -1.44
CA ILE A 301 -4.53 22.75 -0.53
C ILE A 301 -5.86 22.23 0.01
N LEU A 302 -6.16 20.96 -0.27
CA LEU A 302 -7.34 20.26 0.28
C LEU A 302 -7.06 19.68 1.67
N GLU A 303 -5.92 19.02 1.83
CA GLU A 303 -5.54 18.39 3.10
C GLU A 303 -4.02 18.28 3.22
N ILE A 304 -3.52 18.39 4.45
CA ILE A 304 -2.16 18.04 4.83
C ILE A 304 -2.26 16.94 5.87
N GLY A 305 -1.63 15.80 5.59
CA GLY A 305 -1.74 14.63 6.45
C GLY A 305 -0.46 13.84 6.59
N ALA A 306 -0.46 12.88 7.52
CA ALA A 306 0.66 11.98 7.72
C ALA A 306 0.17 10.57 8.06
N GLY A 307 0.76 9.57 7.41
CA GLY A 307 0.56 8.15 7.69
C GLY A 307 1.78 7.52 8.37
N LEU A 308 1.55 6.46 9.13
CA LEU A 308 2.60 5.65 9.75
C LEU A 308 2.73 4.33 8.99
N ARG A 309 3.72 4.22 8.12
CA ARG A 309 3.98 2.99 7.37
C ARG A 309 4.49 1.92 8.31
N PRO A 310 3.89 0.71 8.32
CA PRO A 310 4.38 -0.40 9.13
C PRO A 310 5.64 -1.00 8.48
N ALA A 311 6.80 -0.82 9.07
CA ALA A 311 8.06 -1.37 8.58
C ALA A 311 8.58 -2.46 9.51
N THR A 312 9.02 -3.57 8.95
CA THR A 312 9.91 -4.54 9.59
C THR A 312 11.34 -4.03 9.60
N LEU A 313 12.23 -4.68 10.32
CA LEU A 313 13.65 -4.28 10.37
C LEU A 313 14.32 -4.32 9.00
N ASP A 314 14.00 -5.34 8.19
CA ASP A 314 14.51 -5.52 6.83
C ASP A 314 13.64 -4.84 5.76
N ARG A 315 12.54 -4.16 6.17
CA ARG A 315 11.55 -3.49 5.32
C ARG A 315 10.83 -4.41 4.34
N LEU A 316 10.87 -5.72 4.57
CA LEU A 316 10.11 -6.71 3.81
C LEU A 316 8.76 -6.99 4.49
N PRO A 317 7.74 -7.34 3.71
CA PRO A 317 6.46 -7.82 4.26
C PRO A 317 6.63 -9.01 5.20
N MET A 318 5.69 -9.15 6.13
CA MET A 318 5.57 -10.30 7.01
C MET A 318 4.25 -11.01 6.74
N ILE A 319 4.31 -12.29 6.36
CA ILE A 319 3.15 -13.16 6.23
C ILE A 319 3.45 -14.52 6.84
N GLY A 320 2.53 -15.07 7.66
CA GLY A 320 2.73 -16.37 8.25
C GLY A 320 1.71 -16.73 9.33
N LYS A 321 1.85 -17.95 9.86
CA LYS A 321 1.04 -18.50 10.94
C LYS A 321 1.87 -18.60 12.21
N GLU A 322 1.31 -18.25 13.37
CA GLU A 322 1.94 -18.49 14.67
C GLU A 322 2.10 -20.00 14.94
N GLN A 323 3.20 -20.35 15.58
CA GLN A 323 3.41 -21.73 16.01
C GLN A 323 2.43 -22.09 17.13
N GLY A 324 1.72 -23.22 16.96
CA GLY A 324 0.80 -23.73 17.98
C GLY A 324 -0.51 -22.96 18.15
N ARG A 325 -0.86 -22.01 17.27
CA ARG A 325 -2.11 -21.25 17.32
C ARG A 325 -2.68 -21.04 15.91
N GLU A 326 -3.99 -20.90 15.80
CA GLU A 326 -4.67 -20.53 14.53
C GLU A 326 -4.71 -19.01 14.34
N VAL A 327 -3.57 -18.37 14.59
CA VAL A 327 -3.35 -16.92 14.43
C VAL A 327 -2.38 -16.69 13.28
N TYR A 328 -2.77 -15.85 12.37
CA TYR A 328 -2.07 -15.54 11.14
C TYR A 328 -1.72 -14.05 11.09
N HIS A 329 -0.60 -13.70 10.54
CA HIS A 329 -0.12 -12.31 10.46
C HIS A 329 0.14 -11.91 9.02
N LEU A 330 -0.36 -10.76 8.65
CA LEU A 330 -0.02 -10.02 7.44
C LEU A 330 0.25 -8.58 7.82
N ASN A 331 1.52 -8.20 7.84
CA ASN A 331 1.93 -6.85 8.27
C ASN A 331 3.25 -6.44 7.60
N GLY A 332 3.79 -5.29 7.95
CA GLY A 332 5.11 -4.86 7.48
C GLY A 332 5.18 -4.47 6.00
N LEU A 333 4.06 -4.16 5.36
CA LEU A 333 4.01 -3.83 3.92
C LEU A 333 4.72 -2.50 3.57
N TYR A 334 5.14 -1.74 4.56
CA TYR A 334 5.90 -0.49 4.46
C TYR A 334 5.30 0.47 3.41
N ARG A 335 6.07 0.84 2.36
CA ARG A 335 5.61 1.73 1.28
C ARG A 335 4.74 1.03 0.23
N HIS A 336 4.75 -0.29 0.19
CA HIS A 336 4.07 -1.10 -0.82
C HIS A 336 2.67 -1.58 -0.40
N GLY A 337 2.07 -0.99 0.63
CA GLY A 337 0.82 -1.46 1.21
C GLY A 337 -0.33 -1.52 0.20
N ILE A 338 -0.49 -0.51 -0.66
CA ILE A 338 -1.51 -0.55 -1.71
C ILE A 338 -1.13 -1.61 -2.76
N LEU A 339 0.06 -1.53 -3.33
CA LEU A 339 0.52 -2.45 -4.38
C LEU A 339 0.36 -3.92 -3.99
N LEU A 340 0.83 -4.30 -2.79
CA LEU A 340 0.93 -5.71 -2.40
C LEU A 340 -0.33 -6.29 -1.75
N SER A 341 -1.26 -5.46 -1.29
CA SER A 341 -2.42 -5.94 -0.51
C SER A 341 -3.27 -6.98 -1.23
N PRO A 342 -3.56 -6.92 -2.54
CA PRO A 342 -4.31 -7.97 -3.21
C PRO A 342 -3.62 -9.34 -3.18
N LEU A 343 -2.36 -9.39 -3.60
CA LEU A 343 -1.61 -10.64 -3.64
C LEU A 343 -1.38 -11.21 -2.23
N MET A 344 -1.04 -10.36 -1.28
CA MET A 344 -0.86 -10.75 0.11
C MET A 344 -2.18 -11.21 0.76
N GLY A 345 -3.30 -10.57 0.43
CA GLY A 345 -4.63 -11.01 0.88
C GLY A 345 -5.02 -12.37 0.32
N LYS A 346 -4.74 -12.62 -0.97
CA LYS A 346 -4.93 -13.92 -1.62
C LYS A 346 -4.04 -15.00 -0.99
N ALA A 347 -2.75 -14.70 -0.81
CA ALA A 347 -1.80 -15.58 -0.15
C ALA A 347 -2.20 -15.89 1.32
N MET A 348 -2.77 -14.90 2.02
CA MET A 348 -3.31 -15.09 3.37
C MET A 348 -4.49 -16.08 3.35
N ALA A 349 -5.42 -15.94 2.41
CA ALA A 349 -6.53 -16.89 2.28
C ALA A 349 -6.04 -18.31 1.95
N ASP A 350 -5.03 -18.47 1.10
CA ASP A 350 -4.40 -19.77 0.82
C ASP A 350 -3.75 -20.36 2.09
N LEU A 351 -3.03 -19.55 2.85
CA LEU A 351 -2.38 -19.98 4.08
C LEU A 351 -3.41 -20.43 5.14
N VAL A 352 -4.50 -19.68 5.28
CA VAL A 352 -5.63 -20.00 6.19
C VAL A 352 -6.32 -21.31 5.75
N GLN A 353 -6.35 -21.64 4.46
CA GLN A 353 -6.82 -22.93 3.92
C GLN A 353 -5.78 -24.07 4.05
N ASN A 354 -4.65 -23.83 4.74
CA ASN A 354 -3.51 -24.75 4.86
C ASN A 354 -2.86 -25.11 3.50
N ARG A 355 -2.95 -24.23 2.50
CA ARG A 355 -2.22 -24.35 1.24
C ARG A 355 -0.78 -23.85 1.41
N LYS A 356 0.13 -24.41 0.65
CA LYS A 356 1.51 -23.92 0.60
C LYS A 356 1.57 -22.64 -0.24
N LEU A 357 2.25 -21.62 0.26
CA LEU A 357 2.56 -20.43 -0.51
C LEU A 357 3.61 -20.74 -1.59
N SER A 358 3.59 -19.95 -2.66
CA SER A 358 4.62 -19.97 -3.70
C SER A 358 6.02 -19.75 -3.08
N PRO A 359 7.09 -20.33 -3.66
CA PRO A 359 8.47 -20.06 -3.23
C PRO A 359 8.85 -18.59 -3.19
N ASP A 360 8.20 -17.74 -3.99
CA ASP A 360 8.45 -16.29 -4.00
C ASP A 360 8.11 -15.60 -2.66
N PHE A 361 7.27 -16.26 -1.83
CA PHE A 361 6.96 -15.79 -0.48
C PHE A 361 7.99 -16.19 0.58
N ALA A 362 9.00 -16.99 0.23
CA ALA A 362 9.98 -17.49 1.21
C ALA A 362 10.72 -16.37 1.97
N ALA A 363 10.94 -15.23 1.32
CA ALA A 363 11.58 -14.06 1.94
C ALA A 363 10.70 -13.35 2.98
N PHE A 364 9.39 -13.59 3.00
CA PHE A 364 8.39 -12.84 3.76
C PHE A 364 7.79 -13.64 4.93
N GLY A 365 8.27 -14.83 5.18
CA GLY A 365 7.81 -15.67 6.28
C GLY A 365 8.07 -15.05 7.65
N ILE A 366 7.23 -15.40 8.65
CA ILE A 366 7.49 -15.11 10.06
C ILE A 366 8.78 -15.83 10.47
N ARG A 367 9.73 -15.09 11.08
CA ARG A 367 11.07 -15.58 11.51
C ARG A 367 11.18 -15.55 13.02
#